data_869fd91d675b8b4400c8c4f7611860fe
#
_entry.id   869fd91d675b8b4400c8c4f7611860fe
#
_cell.length_a   1.000
_cell.length_b   1.000
_cell.length_c   1.000
_cell.angle_alpha   90.00
_cell.angle_beta   90.00
_cell.angle_gamma   90.00
#
_symmetry.space_group_name_H-M   'P 1'
#
loop_
_entity.id
_entity.type
_entity.pdbx_description
1 polymer ?
#
loop_
_entity_poly.entity_id
_entity_poly.type
_entity_poly.pdbx_seq_one_letter_code
_entity_poly.pdbx_strand_id
1 'polypeptide(L)'
;CNKLAILNRGKIDQEYPLFLLYNKANIPGRPESIGVHTKNLSNRLINNQSKKKYNLVLKSLLKGCQLLKKSKCKFIVVPCNTAHYWYEDLKKKIRLPIINMPKEVFNHTLKKCKKNSSIGLLATEGTLKTGVYNKFFDKKYNLIYPNYILQNKSVNKAIKLVKMGDVKAANKIIKPA
;
A
#
# COMPACT_ATOMS: atom_id res chain seq x y z
N CYS A 1 14.52 -3.33 -6.31
CA CYS A 1 15.64 -4.25 -6.07
C CYS A 1 16.93 -3.50 -5.73
N ASN A 2 17.36 -2.50 -6.50
CA ASN A 2 18.61 -1.76 -6.25
C ASN A 2 18.73 -1.19 -4.83
N LYS A 3 17.67 -0.61 -4.26
CA LYS A 3 17.68 -0.09 -2.88
C LYS A 3 17.88 -1.19 -1.82
N LEU A 4 17.35 -2.40 -2.03
CA LEU A 4 17.58 -3.51 -1.10
C LEU A 4 19.04 -3.94 -1.09
N ALA A 5 19.67 -4.03 -2.25
CA ALA A 5 21.09 -4.32 -2.36
C ALA A 5 21.97 -3.21 -1.75
N ILE A 6 21.63 -1.93 -2.02
CA ILE A 6 22.38 -0.78 -1.48
C ILE A 6 22.29 -0.69 0.05
N LEU A 7 21.11 -0.97 0.64
CA LEU A 7 20.89 -0.88 2.08
C LEU A 7 21.43 -2.08 2.87
N ASN A 8 21.69 -3.20 2.19
CA ASN A 8 22.18 -4.43 2.78
C ASN A 8 23.44 -4.90 2.05
N ARG A 9 24.44 -4.03 1.95
CA ARG A 9 25.71 -4.35 1.30
C ARG A 9 26.45 -5.43 2.09
N GLY A 10 26.69 -6.56 1.44
CA GLY A 10 27.64 -7.56 1.88
C GLY A 10 29.06 -7.17 1.47
N LYS A 11 30.06 -7.72 2.13
CA LYS A 11 31.47 -7.63 1.73
C LYS A 11 31.79 -8.58 0.58
N ILE A 12 31.05 -9.68 0.49
CA ILE A 12 31.12 -10.70 -0.55
C ILE A 12 29.71 -11.02 -1.07
N ASP A 13 29.61 -11.65 -2.24
CA ASP A 13 28.31 -11.93 -2.90
C ASP A 13 27.36 -12.78 -2.04
N GLN A 14 27.89 -13.66 -1.22
CA GLN A 14 27.13 -14.56 -0.36
C GLN A 14 26.44 -13.86 0.82
N GLU A 15 26.84 -12.65 1.17
CA GLU A 15 26.26 -11.84 2.24
C GLU A 15 25.08 -10.98 1.76
N TYR A 16 24.86 -10.87 0.44
CA TYR A 16 23.72 -10.14 -0.07
C TYR A 16 22.40 -10.85 0.23
N PRO A 17 21.33 -10.09 0.56
CA PRO A 17 20.06 -10.71 0.88
C PRO A 17 19.46 -11.43 -0.33
N LEU A 18 19.09 -12.68 -0.14
CA LEU A 18 18.32 -13.42 -1.13
C LEU A 18 16.89 -12.86 -1.18
N PHE A 19 16.41 -12.47 -2.36
CA PHE A 19 15.03 -12.08 -2.55
C PHE A 19 14.46 -12.63 -3.85
N LEU A 20 13.17 -12.95 -3.81
CA LEU A 20 12.39 -13.34 -4.97
C LEU A 20 11.38 -12.24 -5.29
N LEU A 21 11.43 -11.69 -6.50
CA LEU A 21 10.47 -10.72 -7.00
C LEU A 21 9.39 -11.40 -7.84
N TYR A 22 8.14 -11.34 -7.36
CA TYR A 22 6.98 -11.74 -8.15
C TYR A 22 6.26 -10.49 -8.68
N ASN A 23 6.50 -10.15 -9.94
CA ASN A 23 5.83 -9.05 -10.62
C ASN A 23 4.58 -9.56 -11.36
N LYS A 24 3.40 -9.05 -10.98
CA LYS A 24 2.12 -9.36 -11.62
C LYS A 24 1.43 -8.06 -12.03
N ALA A 25 1.68 -7.64 -13.25
CA ALA A 25 1.15 -6.38 -13.79
C ALA A 25 -0.38 -6.39 -13.97
N ASN A 26 -0.98 -7.56 -14.24
CA ASN A 26 -2.41 -7.71 -14.54
C ASN A 26 -3.31 -7.94 -13.31
N ILE A 27 -2.89 -7.54 -12.11
CA ILE A 27 -3.82 -7.47 -10.97
C ILE A 27 -4.82 -6.34 -11.23
N PRO A 28 -6.14 -6.60 -11.11
CA PRO A 28 -7.17 -5.57 -11.32
C PRO A 28 -6.92 -4.30 -10.50
N GLY A 29 -7.39 -3.17 -10.99
CA GLY A 29 -7.26 -1.88 -10.30
C GLY A 29 -7.74 -1.97 -8.86
N ARG A 30 -6.84 -1.69 -7.90
CA ARG A 30 -7.18 -1.76 -6.46
C ARG A 30 -8.18 -0.68 -6.07
N PRO A 31 -8.08 0.58 -6.52
CA PRO A 31 -9.05 1.61 -6.16
C PRO A 31 -10.48 1.25 -6.58
N GLU A 32 -10.66 0.69 -7.75
CA GLU A 32 -11.97 0.31 -8.31
C GLU A 32 -12.58 -0.94 -7.63
N SER A 33 -11.77 -1.64 -6.84
CA SER A 33 -12.15 -2.88 -6.16
C SER A 33 -12.45 -2.70 -4.66
N ILE A 34 -12.39 -1.47 -4.15
CA ILE A 34 -12.50 -1.14 -2.71
C ILE A 34 -13.97 -0.94 -2.26
N GLY A 35 -14.92 -0.76 -3.16
CA GLY A 35 -16.30 -0.34 -2.85
C GLY A 35 -17.15 -1.23 -1.92
N VAL A 36 -16.55 -2.23 -1.25
CA VAL A 36 -17.32 -3.29 -0.57
C VAL A 36 -17.39 -3.15 0.96
N HIS A 37 -16.52 -2.36 1.60
CA HIS A 37 -16.37 -2.38 3.07
C HIS A 37 -16.22 -1.01 3.74
N THR A 38 -16.76 0.06 3.18
CA THR A 38 -16.88 1.30 3.93
C THR A 38 -18.02 1.16 4.93
N LYS A 39 -17.73 1.22 6.22
CA LYS A 39 -18.65 1.05 7.33
C LYS A 39 -19.88 1.99 7.35
N ASN A 40 -19.99 2.90 6.41
CA ASN A 40 -21.01 3.96 6.36
C ASN A 40 -22.01 3.85 5.18
N LEU A 41 -22.00 2.76 4.40
CA LEU A 41 -23.12 2.49 3.51
C LEU A 41 -24.03 1.44 4.17
N SER A 42 -25.27 1.85 4.40
CA SER A 42 -26.36 0.97 4.79
C SER A 42 -26.25 -0.39 4.09
N ASN A 43 -26.30 -1.47 4.86
CA ASN A 43 -26.01 -2.86 4.52
C ASN A 43 -26.80 -3.48 3.35
N ARG A 44 -27.47 -2.70 2.50
CA ARG A 44 -28.40 -3.23 1.49
C ARG A 44 -27.95 -3.17 0.02
N LEU A 45 -26.84 -2.52 -0.31
CA LEU A 45 -26.38 -2.44 -1.70
C LEU A 45 -24.89 -2.75 -1.83
N ILE A 46 -24.42 -3.83 -1.22
CA ILE A 46 -23.16 -4.44 -1.66
C ILE A 46 -23.45 -5.02 -3.05
N ASN A 47 -23.23 -4.20 -4.06
CA ASN A 47 -23.39 -4.60 -5.43
C ASN A 47 -22.53 -5.87 -5.66
N ASN A 48 -23.15 -6.95 -6.12
CA ASN A 48 -22.48 -8.21 -6.43
C ASN A 48 -21.20 -8.00 -7.28
N GLN A 49 -21.19 -6.98 -8.11
CA GLN A 49 -20.04 -6.58 -8.92
C GLN A 49 -18.84 -6.09 -8.07
N SER A 50 -19.07 -5.33 -7.01
CA SER A 50 -18.00 -4.86 -6.08
C SER A 50 -17.40 -6.04 -5.31
N LYS A 51 -18.23 -6.96 -4.84
CA LYS A 51 -17.78 -8.20 -4.18
C LYS A 51 -16.97 -9.08 -5.13
N LYS A 52 -17.40 -9.19 -6.39
CA LYS A 52 -16.66 -9.91 -7.43
C LYS A 52 -15.28 -9.29 -7.68
N LYS A 53 -15.19 -7.96 -7.80
CA LYS A 53 -13.92 -7.24 -7.98
C LYS A 53 -12.99 -7.40 -6.76
N TYR A 54 -13.53 -7.27 -5.53
CA TYR A 54 -12.77 -7.52 -4.30
C TYR A 54 -12.14 -8.91 -4.30
N ASN A 55 -12.94 -9.94 -4.55
CA ASN A 55 -12.50 -11.33 -4.56
C ASN A 55 -11.47 -11.62 -5.66
N LEU A 56 -11.59 -10.96 -6.81
CA LEU A 56 -10.64 -11.11 -7.91
C LEU A 56 -9.25 -10.58 -7.54
N VAL A 57 -9.19 -9.41 -6.89
CA VAL A 57 -7.93 -8.86 -6.36
C VAL A 57 -7.37 -9.77 -5.28
N LEU A 58 -8.18 -10.19 -4.30
CA LEU A 58 -7.75 -11.09 -3.23
C LEU A 58 -7.18 -12.40 -3.79
N LYS A 59 -7.86 -13.03 -4.74
CA LYS A 59 -7.40 -14.27 -5.40
C LYS A 59 -6.06 -14.06 -6.10
N SER A 60 -5.89 -12.93 -6.77
CA SER A 60 -4.65 -12.60 -7.47
C SER A 60 -3.48 -12.39 -6.52
N LEU A 61 -3.70 -11.68 -5.41
CA LEU A 61 -2.69 -11.47 -4.37
C LEU A 61 -2.34 -12.80 -3.67
N LEU A 62 -3.35 -13.61 -3.34
CA LEU A 62 -3.16 -14.93 -2.72
C LEU A 62 -2.31 -15.85 -3.59
N LYS A 63 -2.56 -15.88 -4.90
CA LYS A 63 -1.75 -16.68 -5.86
C LYS A 63 -0.28 -16.29 -5.81
N GLY A 64 0.03 -14.98 -5.78
CA GLY A 64 1.41 -14.49 -5.64
C GLY A 64 2.03 -14.87 -4.31
N CYS A 65 1.32 -14.67 -3.20
CA CYS A 65 1.80 -15.03 -1.88
C CYS A 65 2.01 -16.55 -1.74
N GLN A 66 1.16 -17.38 -2.31
CA GLN A 66 1.31 -18.84 -2.34
C GLN A 66 2.55 -19.27 -3.12
N LEU A 67 2.83 -18.63 -4.26
CA LEU A 67 4.04 -18.88 -5.03
C LEU A 67 5.30 -18.60 -4.20
N LEU A 68 5.36 -17.40 -3.58
CA LEU A 68 6.48 -17.01 -2.71
C LEU A 68 6.65 -17.97 -1.52
N LYS A 69 5.55 -18.42 -0.92
CA LYS A 69 5.57 -19.44 0.14
C LYS A 69 6.12 -20.77 -0.34
N LYS A 70 5.67 -21.25 -1.51
CA LYS A 70 6.20 -22.49 -2.13
C LYS A 70 7.70 -22.38 -2.44
N SER A 71 8.16 -21.19 -2.79
CA SER A 71 9.58 -20.89 -3.00
C SER A 71 10.38 -20.71 -1.70
N LYS A 72 9.83 -21.13 -0.54
CA LYS A 72 10.48 -21.11 0.78
C LYS A 72 10.88 -19.72 1.28
N CYS A 73 10.24 -18.65 0.79
CA CYS A 73 10.43 -17.30 1.34
C CYS A 73 10.08 -17.31 2.84
N LYS A 74 10.87 -16.59 3.65
CA LYS A 74 10.64 -16.48 5.11
C LYS A 74 9.56 -15.47 5.47
N PHE A 75 9.40 -14.42 4.66
CA PHE A 75 8.37 -13.40 4.80
C PHE A 75 8.05 -12.79 3.44
N ILE A 76 6.97 -12.04 3.37
CA ILE A 76 6.48 -11.39 2.16
C ILE A 76 6.39 -9.88 2.40
N VAL A 77 6.81 -9.09 1.41
CA VAL A 77 6.59 -7.64 1.34
C VAL A 77 5.69 -7.34 0.16
N VAL A 78 4.62 -6.57 0.39
CA VAL A 78 3.72 -6.09 -0.68
C VAL A 78 3.90 -4.58 -0.81
N PRO A 79 4.72 -4.08 -1.74
CA PRO A 79 5.04 -2.64 -1.87
C PRO A 79 3.90 -1.87 -2.56
N CYS A 80 2.71 -1.95 -2.01
CA CYS A 80 1.51 -1.29 -2.52
C CYS A 80 0.61 -0.90 -1.35
N ASN A 81 0.47 0.41 -1.07
CA ASN A 81 -0.36 0.93 0.02
C ASN A 81 -1.80 0.40 -0.05
N THR A 82 -2.45 0.56 -1.19
CA THR A 82 -3.84 0.16 -1.37
C THR A 82 -4.05 -1.36 -1.20
N ALA A 83 -3.06 -2.19 -1.53
CA ALA A 83 -3.16 -3.65 -1.37
C ALA A 83 -3.25 -4.09 0.11
N HIS A 84 -2.83 -3.23 1.06
CA HIS A 84 -2.97 -3.50 2.49
C HIS A 84 -4.42 -3.50 2.98
N TYR A 85 -5.38 -3.08 2.15
CA TYR A 85 -6.80 -3.29 2.40
C TYR A 85 -7.16 -4.78 2.53
N TRP A 86 -6.48 -5.65 1.80
CA TRP A 86 -6.64 -7.12 1.85
C TRP A 86 -5.68 -7.80 2.85
N TYR A 87 -4.94 -7.03 3.65
CA TYR A 87 -3.89 -7.55 4.52
C TYR A 87 -4.39 -8.64 5.49
N GLU A 88 -5.51 -8.42 6.16
CA GLU A 88 -6.03 -9.38 7.15
C GLU A 88 -6.47 -10.70 6.49
N ASP A 89 -7.09 -10.63 5.30
CA ASP A 89 -7.46 -11.83 4.55
C ASP A 89 -6.25 -12.59 4.02
N LEU A 90 -5.22 -11.88 3.58
CA LEU A 90 -3.95 -12.48 3.16
C LEU A 90 -3.26 -13.17 4.35
N LYS A 91 -3.16 -12.48 5.48
CA LYS A 91 -2.53 -12.99 6.71
C LYS A 91 -3.20 -14.28 7.18
N LYS A 92 -4.53 -14.30 7.23
CA LYS A 92 -5.31 -15.49 7.65
C LYS A 92 -5.07 -16.71 6.73
N LYS A 93 -4.96 -16.48 5.41
CA LYS A 93 -4.91 -17.57 4.42
C LYS A 93 -3.49 -18.06 4.12
N ILE A 94 -2.46 -17.24 4.27
CA ILE A 94 -1.10 -17.59 3.84
C ILE A 94 -0.29 -18.27 4.94
N ARG A 95 -0.50 -17.93 6.20
CA ARG A 95 0.28 -18.46 7.33
C ARG A 95 1.79 -18.32 7.11
N LEU A 96 2.20 -17.17 6.58
CA LEU A 96 3.59 -16.73 6.41
C LEU A 96 3.62 -15.25 6.80
N PRO A 97 4.66 -14.76 7.50
CA PRO A 97 4.76 -13.36 7.86
C PRO A 97 4.63 -12.45 6.62
N ILE A 98 3.70 -11.50 6.66
CA ILE A 98 3.54 -10.46 5.65
C ILE A 98 3.83 -9.14 6.35
N ILE A 99 4.81 -8.39 5.86
CA ILE A 99 5.16 -7.08 6.42
C ILE A 99 3.99 -6.12 6.16
N ASN A 100 3.45 -5.54 7.24
CA ASN A 100 2.39 -4.54 7.15
C ASN A 100 3.02 -3.15 6.95
N MET A 101 3.15 -2.71 5.71
CA MET A 101 3.82 -1.46 5.38
C MET A 101 3.22 -0.24 6.10
N PRO A 102 1.88 -0.02 6.18
CA PRO A 102 1.31 1.07 6.98
C PRO A 102 1.72 1.02 8.46
N LYS A 103 1.81 -0.18 9.06
CA LYS A 103 2.27 -0.35 10.44
C LYS A 103 3.75 0.01 10.59
N GLU A 104 4.59 -0.39 9.64
CA GLU A 104 6.02 -0.05 9.69
C GLU A 104 6.27 1.44 9.49
N VAL A 105 5.50 2.10 8.62
CA VAL A 105 5.52 3.57 8.50
C VAL A 105 5.13 4.23 9.82
N PHE A 106 4.08 3.74 10.49
CA PHE A 106 3.68 4.22 11.81
C PHE A 106 4.80 4.02 12.85
N ASN A 107 5.40 2.83 12.92
CA ASN A 107 6.51 2.53 13.83
C ASN A 107 7.72 3.46 13.58
N HIS A 108 8.00 3.79 12.32
CA HIS A 108 9.03 4.74 11.96
C HIS A 108 8.67 6.16 12.41
N THR A 109 7.42 6.57 12.20
CA THR A 109 6.91 7.89 12.61
C THR A 109 7.00 8.08 14.13
N LEU A 110 6.70 7.03 14.92
CA LEU A 110 6.85 7.07 16.39
C LEU A 110 8.26 7.42 16.86
N LYS A 111 9.28 7.06 16.07
CA LYS A 111 10.70 7.35 16.39
C LYS A 111 11.13 8.75 15.95
N LYS A 112 10.37 9.40 15.07
CA LYS A 112 10.77 10.68 14.44
C LYS A 112 9.90 11.86 14.84
N CYS A 113 8.64 11.64 15.20
CA CYS A 113 7.66 12.69 15.47
C CYS A 113 7.14 12.63 16.90
N LYS A 114 6.92 13.79 17.50
CA LYS A 114 6.30 13.91 18.82
C LYS A 114 4.84 13.44 18.77
N LYS A 115 4.33 12.91 19.88
CA LYS A 115 2.91 12.57 20.03
C LYS A 115 2.04 13.81 19.74
N ASN A 116 0.86 13.59 19.15
CA ASN A 116 -0.10 14.64 18.76
C ASN A 116 0.39 15.57 17.63
N SER A 117 1.52 15.27 16.98
CA SER A 117 1.93 16.01 15.79
C SER A 117 0.93 15.81 14.65
N SER A 118 0.81 16.80 13.78
CA SER A 118 0.07 16.68 12.52
C SER A 118 0.94 16.02 11.47
N ILE A 119 0.40 14.98 10.83
CA ILE A 119 1.09 14.19 9.80
C ILE A 119 0.30 14.29 8.49
N GLY A 120 0.92 14.88 7.46
CA GLY A 120 0.33 14.94 6.12
C GLY A 120 0.37 13.57 5.43
N LEU A 121 -0.76 13.12 4.87
CA LEU A 121 -0.86 11.87 4.12
C LEU A 121 -1.16 12.15 2.65
N LEU A 122 -0.14 12.03 1.79
CA LEU A 122 -0.28 12.09 0.34
C LEU A 122 -0.36 10.66 -0.22
N ALA A 123 -1.52 10.28 -0.73
CA ALA A 123 -1.76 8.92 -1.20
C ALA A 123 -2.82 8.88 -2.33
N THR A 124 -3.01 7.72 -2.95
CA THR A 124 -4.11 7.53 -3.89
C THR A 124 -5.45 7.58 -3.15
N GLU A 125 -6.51 8.00 -3.84
CA GLU A 125 -7.88 7.96 -3.28
C GLU A 125 -8.25 6.59 -2.72
N GLY A 126 -7.83 5.50 -3.38
CA GLY A 126 -8.06 4.16 -2.87
C GLY A 126 -7.41 3.92 -1.51
N THR A 127 -6.20 4.43 -1.30
CA THR A 127 -5.52 4.34 0.00
C THR A 127 -6.22 5.18 1.05
N LEU A 128 -6.67 6.40 0.71
CA LEU A 128 -7.40 7.27 1.62
C LEU A 128 -8.75 6.65 2.01
N LYS A 129 -9.55 6.20 1.03
CA LYS A 129 -10.86 5.57 1.26
C LYS A 129 -10.80 4.31 2.11
N THR A 130 -9.71 3.54 2.04
CA THR A 130 -9.58 2.31 2.84
C THR A 130 -9.15 2.53 4.28
N GLY A 131 -8.65 3.71 4.62
CA GLY A 131 -8.19 4.02 5.97
C GLY A 131 -7.07 3.10 6.48
N VAL A 132 -6.25 2.53 5.60
CA VAL A 132 -5.20 1.57 5.99
C VAL A 132 -4.13 2.19 6.90
N TYR A 133 -3.97 3.51 6.86
CA TYR A 133 -3.11 4.27 7.76
C TYR A 133 -3.85 4.71 9.03
N ASN A 134 -5.11 5.12 8.91
CA ASN A 134 -5.93 5.67 10.00
C ASN A 134 -5.95 4.76 11.23
N LYS A 135 -6.14 3.46 11.03
CA LYS A 135 -6.19 2.49 12.13
C LYS A 135 -4.94 2.47 13.04
N PHE A 136 -3.81 2.98 12.54
CA PHE A 136 -2.57 3.09 13.32
C PHE A 136 -2.34 4.50 13.84
N PHE A 137 -2.66 5.53 13.06
CA PHE A 137 -2.30 6.92 13.32
C PHE A 137 -3.32 7.68 14.17
N ASP A 138 -4.62 7.49 13.95
CA ASP A 138 -5.69 8.32 14.54
C ASP A 138 -5.68 8.42 16.07
N LYS A 139 -5.07 7.47 16.76
CA LYS A 139 -4.96 7.50 18.23
C LYS A 139 -3.79 8.31 18.77
N LYS A 140 -2.82 8.66 17.93
CA LYS A 140 -1.55 9.28 18.35
C LYS A 140 -1.17 10.54 17.58
N TYR A 141 -1.71 10.68 16.37
CA TYR A 141 -1.37 11.75 15.45
C TYR A 141 -2.63 12.32 14.80
N ASN A 142 -2.58 13.59 14.44
CA ASN A 142 -3.61 14.22 13.62
C ASN A 142 -3.24 14.04 12.15
N LEU A 143 -3.97 13.15 11.41
CA LEU A 143 -3.76 12.97 9.98
C LEU A 143 -4.39 14.13 9.21
N ILE A 144 -3.58 14.81 8.41
CA ILE A 144 -4.02 15.87 7.49
C ILE A 144 -4.01 15.33 6.07
N TYR A 145 -5.07 15.64 5.33
CA TYR A 145 -5.26 15.20 3.95
C TYR A 145 -5.34 16.41 3.02
N PRO A 146 -4.91 16.26 1.76
CA PRO A 146 -5.17 17.27 0.75
C PRO A 146 -6.68 17.51 0.61
N ASN A 147 -7.08 18.75 0.39
CA ASN A 147 -8.45 19.03 -0.03
C ASN A 147 -8.73 18.42 -1.41
N TYR A 148 -9.99 18.41 -1.83
CA TYR A 148 -10.42 17.79 -3.09
C TYR A 148 -9.66 18.34 -4.32
N ILE A 149 -9.46 19.66 -4.38
CA ILE A 149 -8.77 20.32 -5.50
C ILE A 149 -7.30 19.87 -5.55
N LEU A 150 -6.60 19.92 -4.42
CA LEU A 150 -5.19 19.56 -4.32
C LEU A 150 -4.98 18.05 -4.59
N GLN A 151 -5.88 17.21 -4.07
CA GLN A 151 -5.85 15.77 -4.33
C GLN A 151 -5.92 15.48 -5.84
N ASN A 152 -6.83 16.14 -6.56
CA ASN A 152 -7.05 15.84 -7.98
C ASN A 152 -6.05 16.56 -8.91
N LYS A 153 -5.76 17.84 -8.65
CA LYS A 153 -4.88 18.62 -9.51
C LYS A 153 -3.40 18.33 -9.32
N SER A 154 -2.99 17.92 -8.11
CA SER A 154 -1.58 17.69 -7.78
C SER A 154 -1.29 16.24 -7.43
N VAL A 155 -1.87 15.68 -6.36
CA VAL A 155 -1.47 14.37 -5.84
C VAL A 155 -1.77 13.23 -6.83
N ASN A 156 -3.01 13.16 -7.34
CA ASN A 156 -3.38 12.09 -8.29
C ASN A 156 -2.58 12.18 -9.59
N LYS A 157 -2.35 13.39 -10.10
CA LYS A 157 -1.56 13.61 -11.33
C LYS A 157 -0.09 13.24 -11.11
N ALA A 158 0.52 13.65 -9.99
CA ALA A 158 1.89 13.30 -9.67
C ALA A 158 2.07 11.77 -9.57
N ILE A 159 1.16 11.07 -8.87
CA ILE A 159 1.18 9.60 -8.78
C ILE A 159 1.08 8.95 -10.17
N LYS A 160 0.23 9.48 -11.05
CA LYS A 160 0.10 8.98 -12.43
C LYS A 160 1.40 9.18 -13.20
N LEU A 161 2.00 10.35 -13.13
CA LEU A 161 3.27 10.68 -13.81
C LEU A 161 4.42 9.77 -13.32
N VAL A 162 4.56 9.56 -12.01
CA VAL A 162 5.56 8.62 -11.46
C VAL A 162 5.36 7.21 -12.02
N LYS A 163 4.12 6.73 -12.13
CA LYS A 163 3.83 5.41 -12.73
C LYS A 163 4.18 5.32 -14.22
N MET A 164 4.16 6.45 -14.91
CA MET A 164 4.58 6.56 -16.32
C MET A 164 6.08 6.77 -16.49
N GLY A 165 6.84 6.90 -15.39
CA GLY A 165 8.29 7.15 -15.40
C GLY A 165 8.67 8.63 -15.46
N ASP A 166 7.72 9.55 -15.58
CA ASP A 166 7.99 11.00 -15.63
C ASP A 166 8.06 11.61 -14.23
N VAL A 167 9.17 11.35 -13.56
CA VAL A 167 9.44 11.86 -12.21
C VAL A 167 9.66 13.39 -12.22
N LYS A 168 10.21 13.96 -13.32
CA LYS A 168 10.44 15.41 -13.41
C LYS A 168 9.14 16.19 -13.42
N ALA A 169 8.17 15.80 -14.25
CA ALA A 169 6.85 16.41 -14.28
C ALA A 169 6.08 16.17 -12.95
N ALA A 170 6.19 14.98 -12.35
CA ALA A 170 5.59 14.68 -11.05
C ALA A 170 6.09 15.64 -9.95
N ASN A 171 7.40 15.87 -9.87
CA ASN A 171 7.99 16.80 -8.90
C ASN A 171 7.54 18.25 -9.07
N LYS A 172 7.25 18.70 -10.29
CA LYS A 172 6.69 20.04 -10.53
C LYS A 172 5.25 20.14 -10.02
N ILE A 173 4.44 19.12 -10.30
CA ILE A 173 3.00 19.12 -10.02
C ILE A 173 2.69 18.91 -8.52
N ILE A 174 3.54 18.19 -7.78
CA ILE A 174 3.30 17.88 -6.35
C ILE A 174 3.65 19.06 -5.42
N LYS A 175 4.45 20.04 -5.86
CA LYS A 175 4.90 21.16 -5.01
C LYS A 175 3.82 21.91 -4.24
N PRO A 176 2.60 22.10 -4.78
CA PRO A 176 1.52 22.78 -4.04
C PRO A 176 0.85 21.91 -2.95
N ALA A 177 1.15 20.61 -2.89
CA ALA A 177 0.58 19.68 -1.91
C ALA A 177 1.47 19.57 -0.68
#